data_2149db1af74cd332326c1bf5fc2da5fd
#
_entry.id   2149db1af74cd332326c1bf5fc2da5fd
#
_cell.length_a   1.000
_cell.length_b   1.000
_cell.length_c   1.000
_cell.angle_alpha   90.00
_cell.angle_beta   90.00
_cell.angle_gamma   90.00
#
_symmetry.space_group_name_H-M   'P 1'
#
loop_
_entity.id
_entity.type
_entity.pdbx_description
1 polymer ?
#
loop_
_entity_poly.entity_id
_entity_poly.type
_entity_poly.pdbx_seq_one_letter_code
_entity_poly.pdbx_strand_id
1 'polypeptide(L)'
;MLPAAAVQDAGIRALDWVYRFAQDLDPASPEHGGIRNNYDPMRRQFRRSGHGLCLTWSACLAGMVGLAAHDLTGDPFYWERVQLLSRYVKSNQNLDESDRARYGAFVVSRDRRFVDVPDSSWAGNLLLHLYRRTGDQEYLDRAKLAADWLLRVAPMSHGGFATFYLLDSQQPVAYSHASDGQHGIFLSGLYEETGDAKYAEPLRPLADMLSGAGQHESGAYYASLRADGTPVFEGWDEAAGHPLVDGIEKIVTGPRQNYYAALFLIQQHRRDGEARYLDSARKCAEWSLGMYARDGYFSEWNELGSGGEWDRDRPDVASPGAMALVWLALHELDSDNRWIEACHRAAEWCLRWQRDCPNYPDLHGAIVAEPAITGYHQSFAAWGLLALARRLAEGSP
;
A
#
# COMPACT_ATOMS: atom_id res chain seq x y z
N MET A 1 -27.62 -3.17 -0.66
CA MET A 1 -26.48 -2.22 -0.47
C MET A 1 -26.38 -1.87 1.01
N LEU A 2 -25.17 -1.80 1.56
CA LEU A 2 -24.93 -1.45 2.95
C LEU A 2 -25.19 0.05 3.20
N PRO A 3 -25.75 0.43 4.36
CA PRO A 3 -25.87 1.85 4.75
C PRO A 3 -24.48 2.46 4.97
N ALA A 4 -24.29 3.73 4.60
CA ALA A 4 -23.04 4.48 4.79
C ALA A 4 -22.52 4.40 6.23
N ALA A 5 -23.41 4.58 7.22
CA ALA A 5 -23.05 4.52 8.63
C ALA A 5 -22.50 3.15 9.07
N ALA A 6 -23.03 2.04 8.55
CA ALA A 6 -22.54 0.70 8.88
C ALA A 6 -21.14 0.45 8.29
N VAL A 7 -20.90 0.96 7.07
CA VAL A 7 -19.59 0.85 6.40
C VAL A 7 -18.56 1.72 7.13
N GLN A 8 -18.94 2.94 7.52
CA GLN A 8 -18.09 3.83 8.31
C GLN A 8 -17.71 3.22 9.65
N ASP A 9 -18.69 2.71 10.41
CA ASP A 9 -18.45 2.06 11.69
C ASP A 9 -17.48 0.89 11.57
N ALA A 10 -17.64 0.05 10.55
CA ALA A 10 -16.73 -1.05 10.30
C ALA A 10 -15.31 -0.58 9.99
N GLY A 11 -15.15 0.46 9.16
CA GLY A 11 -13.84 1.04 8.87
C GLY A 11 -13.16 1.63 10.10
N ILE A 12 -13.92 2.36 10.92
CA ILE A 12 -13.47 2.94 12.18
C ILE A 12 -13.03 1.83 13.15
N ARG A 13 -13.81 0.77 13.34
CA ARG A 13 -13.44 -0.34 14.24
C ARG A 13 -12.18 -1.06 13.79
N ALA A 14 -11.99 -1.28 12.48
CA ALA A 14 -10.76 -1.87 11.97
C ALA A 14 -9.53 -0.96 12.22
N LEU A 15 -9.67 0.35 12.05
CA LEU A 15 -8.62 1.32 12.34
C LEU A 15 -8.38 1.46 13.86
N ASP A 16 -9.41 1.40 14.68
CA ASP A 16 -9.29 1.40 16.14
C ASP A 16 -8.47 0.22 16.64
N TRP A 17 -8.65 -0.97 16.05
CA TRP A 17 -7.77 -2.10 16.35
C TRP A 17 -6.30 -1.76 16.08
N VAL A 18 -6.01 -1.10 14.95
CA VAL A 18 -4.64 -0.68 14.60
C VAL A 18 -4.09 0.30 15.64
N TYR A 19 -4.83 1.34 16.00
CA TYR A 19 -4.33 2.41 16.85
C TYR A 19 -4.39 2.12 18.35
N ARG A 20 -5.39 1.34 18.82
CA ARG A 20 -5.54 1.03 20.25
C ARG A 20 -4.78 -0.21 20.67
N PHE A 21 -4.57 -1.16 19.73
CA PHE A 21 -3.95 -2.43 20.04
C PHE A 21 -2.62 -2.66 19.35
N ALA A 22 -2.51 -2.37 18.03
CA ALA A 22 -1.29 -2.64 17.27
C ALA A 22 -0.24 -1.52 17.36
N GLN A 23 -0.63 -0.26 17.58
CA GLN A 23 0.34 0.84 17.73
C GLN A 23 1.19 0.68 18.99
N ASP A 24 2.50 0.83 18.87
CA ASP A 24 3.40 0.82 20.02
C ASP A 24 3.30 2.13 20.79
N LEU A 25 2.73 2.07 21.99
CA LEU A 25 2.50 3.23 22.86
C LEU A 25 3.47 3.32 24.03
N ASP A 26 4.40 2.36 24.15
CA ASP A 26 5.42 2.41 25.19
C ASP A 26 6.48 3.48 24.86
N PRO A 27 6.58 4.57 25.64
CA PRO A 27 7.56 5.62 25.38
C PRO A 27 9.01 5.17 25.57
N ALA A 28 9.24 4.05 26.25
CA ALA A 28 10.57 3.45 26.40
C ALA A 28 10.94 2.53 25.24
N SER A 29 9.98 2.18 24.39
CA SER A 29 10.21 1.34 23.21
C SER A 29 10.98 2.09 22.14
N PRO A 30 11.99 1.48 21.50
CA PRO A 30 12.61 2.05 20.30
C PRO A 30 11.64 2.16 19.12
N GLU A 31 10.55 1.40 19.15
CA GLU A 31 9.49 1.39 18.12
C GLU A 31 8.30 2.29 18.47
N HIS A 32 8.45 3.16 19.50
CA HIS A 32 7.36 4.03 19.97
C HIS A 32 6.70 4.81 18.83
N GLY A 33 5.40 4.63 18.69
CA GLY A 33 4.57 5.21 17.62
C GLY A 33 4.40 4.33 16.39
N GLY A 34 5.24 3.30 16.21
CA GLY A 34 5.15 2.37 15.09
C GLY A 34 3.95 1.43 15.18
N ILE A 35 3.61 0.79 14.07
CA ILE A 35 2.53 -0.21 14.01
C ILE A 35 3.14 -1.61 14.03
N ARG A 36 2.85 -2.37 15.08
CA ARG A 36 3.21 -3.78 15.18
C ARG A 36 2.42 -4.57 14.15
N ASN A 37 3.12 -5.37 13.35
CA ASN A 37 2.47 -5.92 12.16
C ASN A 37 1.97 -7.33 12.44
N ASN A 38 2.50 -8.34 12.74
CA ASN A 38 2.00 -9.71 12.72
C ASN A 38 1.49 -10.16 14.12
N TYR A 39 0.20 -10.05 14.37
CA TYR A 39 -0.43 -10.58 15.56
C TYR A 39 -0.91 -12.02 15.36
N ASP A 40 -0.44 -12.93 16.22
CA ASP A 40 -0.90 -14.32 16.28
C ASP A 40 -2.06 -14.43 17.28
N PRO A 41 -3.30 -14.61 16.81
CA PRO A 41 -4.47 -14.68 17.68
C PRO A 41 -4.50 -15.94 18.55
N MET A 42 -3.86 -17.04 18.10
CA MET A 42 -3.81 -18.29 18.86
C MET A 42 -2.84 -18.22 20.04
N ARG A 43 -1.74 -17.48 19.87
CA ARG A 43 -0.74 -17.27 20.94
C ARG A 43 -0.92 -15.94 21.67
N ARG A 44 -1.82 -15.11 21.18
CA ARG A 44 -2.14 -13.78 21.71
C ARG A 44 -0.89 -12.89 21.86
N GLN A 45 -0.05 -12.87 20.82
CA GLN A 45 1.19 -12.09 20.81
C GLN A 45 1.54 -11.58 19.41
N PHE A 46 2.20 -10.42 19.36
CA PHE A 46 2.84 -9.95 18.14
C PHE A 46 4.10 -10.76 17.87
N ARG A 47 4.28 -11.15 16.60
CA ARG A 47 5.50 -11.83 16.14
C ARG A 47 6.34 -10.89 15.31
N ARG A 48 7.64 -10.96 15.51
CA ARG A 48 8.59 -10.33 14.62
C ARG A 48 8.61 -11.11 13.31
N SER A 49 8.30 -10.43 12.20
CA SER A 49 8.48 -11.02 10.87
C SER A 49 9.93 -10.95 10.42
N GLY A 50 10.23 -11.58 9.28
CA GLY A 50 11.48 -11.33 8.59
C GLY A 50 11.74 -9.84 8.30
N HIS A 51 10.74 -8.94 8.31
CA HIS A 51 10.86 -7.49 8.08
C HIS A 51 10.99 -6.66 9.36
N GLY A 52 10.74 -7.23 10.55
CA GLY A 52 10.76 -6.52 11.81
C GLY A 52 9.47 -6.66 12.61
N LEU A 53 9.35 -5.93 13.72
CA LEU A 53 8.13 -5.85 14.53
C LEU A 53 7.21 -4.74 14.03
N CYS A 54 7.74 -3.53 13.88
CA CYS A 54 7.07 -2.38 13.31
C CYS A 54 7.70 -2.03 11.96
N LEU A 55 6.88 -1.74 10.96
CA LEU A 55 7.32 -1.51 9.59
C LEU A 55 6.96 -0.11 9.13
N THR A 56 7.88 0.54 8.41
CA THR A 56 7.67 1.90 7.90
C THR A 56 6.43 1.99 7.03
N TRP A 57 6.25 1.08 6.08
CA TRP A 57 5.07 1.07 5.20
C TRP A 57 3.75 0.93 5.97
N SER A 58 3.69 0.02 6.97
CA SER A 58 2.49 -0.21 7.79
C SER A 58 2.12 1.05 8.58
N ALA A 59 3.14 1.73 9.10
CA ALA A 59 2.97 2.99 9.80
C ALA A 59 2.45 4.07 8.83
N CYS A 60 3.06 4.21 7.65
CA CYS A 60 2.65 5.22 6.66
C CYS A 60 1.21 5.02 6.20
N LEU A 61 0.82 3.77 5.89
CA LEU A 61 -0.55 3.45 5.51
C LEU A 61 -1.54 3.78 6.63
N ALA A 62 -1.27 3.32 7.87
CA ALA A 62 -2.09 3.66 9.02
C ALA A 62 -2.21 5.17 9.22
N GLY A 63 -1.11 5.92 9.00
CA GLY A 63 -1.10 7.37 9.06
C GLY A 63 -2.07 8.02 8.06
N MET A 64 -2.04 7.59 6.81
CA MET A 64 -2.96 8.11 5.78
C MET A 64 -4.42 7.77 6.09
N VAL A 65 -4.70 6.56 6.57
CA VAL A 65 -6.06 6.15 6.96
C VAL A 65 -6.52 6.91 8.20
N GLY A 66 -5.60 7.20 9.14
CA GLY A 66 -5.89 8.03 10.33
C GLY A 66 -6.25 9.47 9.97
N LEU A 67 -5.58 10.06 8.97
CA LEU A 67 -5.97 11.37 8.45
C LEU A 67 -7.38 11.34 7.86
N ALA A 68 -7.69 10.32 7.05
CA ALA A 68 -9.03 10.15 6.48
C ALA A 68 -10.11 9.95 7.56
N ALA A 69 -9.82 9.17 8.60
CA ALA A 69 -10.73 8.97 9.73
C ALA A 69 -10.95 10.26 10.52
N HIS A 70 -9.90 11.04 10.77
CA HIS A 70 -10.03 12.34 11.40
C HIS A 70 -10.90 13.29 10.56
N ASP A 71 -10.71 13.34 9.24
CA ASP A 71 -11.50 14.18 8.34
C ASP A 71 -12.99 13.80 8.34
N LEU A 72 -13.25 12.50 8.43
CA LEU A 72 -14.62 11.98 8.41
C LEU A 72 -15.35 12.14 9.74
N THR A 73 -14.65 12.02 10.87
CA THR A 73 -15.26 11.98 12.21
C THR A 73 -15.08 13.25 13.02
N GLY A 74 -14.04 14.03 12.75
CA GLY A 74 -13.62 15.16 13.58
C GLY A 74 -12.98 14.73 14.93
N ASP A 75 -12.81 13.42 15.19
CA ASP A 75 -12.27 12.92 16.45
C ASP A 75 -10.76 13.21 16.54
N PRO A 76 -10.31 14.02 17.53
CA PRO A 76 -8.90 14.36 17.72
C PRO A 76 -8.03 13.13 18.03
N PHE A 77 -8.61 12.03 18.49
CA PHE A 77 -7.89 10.79 18.76
C PHE A 77 -7.05 10.35 17.53
N TYR A 78 -7.64 10.36 16.32
CA TYR A 78 -6.93 9.94 15.10
C TYR A 78 -5.78 10.87 14.78
N TRP A 79 -5.95 12.17 14.93
CA TRP A 79 -4.87 13.15 14.72
C TRP A 79 -3.70 12.92 15.70
N GLU A 80 -3.98 12.73 16.98
CA GLU A 80 -2.96 12.45 17.98
C GLU A 80 -2.17 11.18 17.67
N ARG A 81 -2.86 10.12 17.19
CA ARG A 81 -2.23 8.87 16.77
C ARG A 81 -1.35 9.04 15.54
N VAL A 82 -1.81 9.80 14.56
CA VAL A 82 -1.02 10.15 13.36
C VAL A 82 0.22 10.97 13.72
N GLN A 83 0.10 11.93 14.62
CA GLN A 83 1.26 12.71 15.08
C GLN A 83 2.32 11.83 15.77
N LEU A 84 1.90 10.89 16.61
CA LEU A 84 2.80 9.94 17.25
C LEU A 84 3.51 9.07 16.20
N LEU A 85 2.73 8.53 15.27
CA LEU A 85 3.21 7.70 14.17
C LEU A 85 4.17 8.46 13.25
N SER A 86 3.91 9.74 12.95
CA SER A 86 4.79 10.56 12.10
C SER A 86 6.20 10.73 12.71
N ARG A 87 6.30 10.80 14.04
CA ARG A 87 7.60 10.83 14.74
C ARG A 87 8.38 9.52 14.51
N TYR A 88 7.69 8.38 14.61
CA TYR A 88 8.28 7.08 14.30
C TYR A 88 8.78 7.02 12.84
N VAL A 89 7.93 7.39 11.88
CA VAL A 89 8.31 7.41 10.45
C VAL A 89 9.50 8.32 10.22
N LYS A 90 9.48 9.56 10.73
CA LYS A 90 10.61 10.50 10.59
C LYS A 90 11.91 9.95 11.17
N SER A 91 11.85 9.16 12.24
CA SER A 91 13.04 8.57 12.86
C SER A 91 13.69 7.46 12.02
N ASN A 92 12.98 6.92 11.03
CA ASN A 92 13.47 5.89 10.11
C ASN A 92 14.12 6.46 8.84
N GLN A 93 14.14 7.79 8.68
CA GLN A 93 14.82 8.44 7.55
C GLN A 93 16.31 8.64 7.85
N ASN A 94 17.16 8.24 6.91
CA ASN A 94 18.59 8.53 7.00
C ASN A 94 18.86 10.00 6.61
N LEU A 95 19.33 10.79 7.56
CA LEU A 95 19.70 12.21 7.39
C LEU A 95 21.21 12.43 7.50
N ASP A 96 22.03 11.39 7.51
CA ASP A 96 23.48 11.51 7.49
C ASP A 96 23.98 11.84 6.08
N GLU A 97 24.35 13.11 5.85
CA GLU A 97 24.87 13.59 4.57
C GLU A 97 26.18 12.93 4.15
N SER A 98 26.94 12.37 5.10
CA SER A 98 28.16 11.62 4.81
C SER A 98 27.86 10.25 4.19
N ASP A 99 26.68 9.69 4.45
CA ASP A 99 26.17 8.46 3.84
C ASP A 99 25.38 8.76 2.55
N ARG A 100 26.12 9.15 1.52
CA ARG A 100 25.52 9.52 0.23
C ARG A 100 24.63 8.44 -0.38
N ALA A 101 24.92 7.18 -0.09
CA ALA A 101 24.15 6.04 -0.62
C ALA A 101 22.73 5.99 -0.06
N ARG A 102 22.55 6.36 1.21
CA ARG A 102 21.26 6.27 1.92
C ARG A 102 20.64 7.62 2.28
N TYR A 103 21.35 8.73 2.08
CA TYR A 103 20.84 10.05 2.44
C TYR A 103 19.48 10.33 1.79
N GLY A 104 18.46 10.48 2.62
CA GLY A 104 17.06 10.67 2.24
C GLY A 104 16.21 9.39 2.26
N ALA A 105 16.82 8.19 2.22
CA ALA A 105 16.10 6.93 2.24
C ALA A 105 15.39 6.66 3.57
N PHE A 106 14.28 5.94 3.50
CA PHE A 106 13.62 5.37 4.68
C PHE A 106 13.93 3.89 4.79
N VAL A 107 14.40 3.45 5.96
CA VAL A 107 14.60 2.02 6.22
C VAL A 107 13.26 1.34 6.53
N VAL A 108 13.11 0.08 6.11
CA VAL A 108 11.91 -0.72 6.39
C VAL A 108 11.72 -0.95 7.88
N SER A 109 12.82 -1.24 8.56
CA SER A 109 12.93 -1.34 10.02
C SER A 109 14.40 -1.18 10.41
N ARG A 110 14.67 -0.91 11.69
CA ARG A 110 16.04 -0.64 12.20
C ARG A 110 17.01 -1.82 12.06
N ASP A 111 16.52 -3.04 11.88
CA ASP A 111 17.32 -4.26 11.87
C ASP A 111 17.66 -4.79 10.47
N ARG A 112 17.30 -4.05 9.41
CA ARG A 112 17.42 -4.58 8.05
C ARG A 112 18.66 -4.11 7.33
N ARG A 113 19.23 -5.00 6.50
CA ARG A 113 20.40 -4.76 5.65
C ARG A 113 20.02 -4.27 4.24
N PHE A 114 18.78 -3.84 4.04
CA PHE A 114 18.31 -3.25 2.79
C PHE A 114 17.29 -2.14 3.05
N VAL A 115 17.13 -1.28 2.07
CA VAL A 115 16.01 -0.33 1.97
C VAL A 115 15.01 -0.96 1.02
N ASP A 116 13.77 -1.13 1.48
CA ASP A 116 12.65 -1.39 0.61
C ASP A 116 12.29 -0.06 -0.07
N VAL A 117 12.53 0.04 -1.38
CA VAL A 117 12.42 1.31 -2.11
C VAL A 117 11.00 1.88 -2.06
N PRO A 118 9.91 1.07 -2.18
CA PRO A 118 8.55 1.53 -1.95
C PRO A 118 8.30 2.20 -0.60
N ASP A 119 9.03 1.82 0.46
CA ASP A 119 8.88 2.44 1.79
C ASP A 119 9.20 3.93 1.78
N SER A 120 10.23 4.33 1.03
CA SER A 120 10.56 5.75 0.89
C SER A 120 9.45 6.54 0.21
N SER A 121 8.74 5.93 -0.74
CA SER A 121 7.57 6.56 -1.39
C SER A 121 6.34 6.57 -0.49
N TRP A 122 6.12 5.53 0.31
CA TRP A 122 5.07 5.53 1.33
C TRP A 122 5.29 6.62 2.36
N ALA A 123 6.51 6.70 2.89
CA ALA A 123 6.88 7.71 3.89
C ALA A 123 6.79 9.11 3.30
N GLY A 124 7.33 9.33 2.10
CA GLY A 124 7.25 10.60 1.40
C GLY A 124 5.80 11.04 1.15
N ASN A 125 4.93 10.12 0.75
CA ASN A 125 3.52 10.41 0.52
C ASN A 125 2.78 10.79 1.81
N LEU A 126 3.00 10.05 2.92
CA LEU A 126 2.45 10.45 4.23
C LEU A 126 2.93 11.84 4.64
N LEU A 127 4.24 12.13 4.51
CA LEU A 127 4.80 13.43 4.88
C LEU A 127 4.20 14.55 4.02
N LEU A 128 3.95 14.30 2.74
CA LEU A 128 3.28 15.26 1.86
C LEU A 128 1.84 15.56 2.31
N HIS A 129 1.08 14.53 2.71
CA HIS A 129 -0.25 14.72 3.30
C HIS A 129 -0.19 15.51 4.62
N LEU A 130 0.81 15.27 5.47
CA LEU A 130 1.01 16.02 6.70
C LEU A 130 1.39 17.48 6.42
N TYR A 131 2.26 17.73 5.44
CA TYR A 131 2.57 19.09 4.98
C TYR A 131 1.32 19.84 4.53
N ARG A 132 0.51 19.25 3.65
CA ARG A 132 -0.74 19.84 3.16
C ARG A 132 -1.71 20.21 4.29
N ARG A 133 -1.67 19.44 5.37
CA ARG A 133 -2.54 19.67 6.52
C ARG A 133 -2.01 20.71 7.51
N THR A 134 -0.72 20.76 7.73
CA THR A 134 -0.10 21.56 8.80
C THR A 134 0.64 22.80 8.30
N GLY A 135 1.08 22.79 7.05
CA GLY A 135 2.00 23.79 6.50
C GLY A 135 3.43 23.69 7.05
N ASP A 136 3.75 22.65 7.84
CA ASP A 136 5.08 22.47 8.41
C ASP A 136 6.08 22.03 7.33
N GLN A 137 7.03 22.94 7.05
CA GLN A 137 8.01 22.77 5.99
C GLN A 137 8.93 21.56 6.20
N GLU A 138 9.15 21.11 7.44
CA GLU A 138 9.95 19.91 7.71
C GLU A 138 9.41 18.71 6.96
N TYR A 139 8.07 18.55 6.91
CA TYR A 139 7.47 17.42 6.20
C TYR A 139 7.74 17.45 4.70
N LEU A 140 7.62 18.62 4.07
CA LEU A 140 7.90 18.76 2.64
C LEU A 140 9.38 18.54 2.32
N ASP A 141 10.29 19.09 3.13
CA ASP A 141 11.73 18.94 2.91
C ASP A 141 12.16 17.47 3.05
N ARG A 142 11.64 16.75 4.01
CA ARG A 142 11.87 15.30 4.17
C ARG A 142 11.29 14.48 3.02
N ALA A 143 10.10 14.82 2.52
CA ALA A 143 9.51 14.19 1.35
C ALA A 143 10.37 14.43 0.10
N LYS A 144 10.89 15.65 -0.12
CA LYS A 144 11.83 15.96 -1.21
C LYS A 144 13.10 15.12 -1.12
N LEU A 145 13.70 15.01 0.09
CA LEU A 145 14.89 14.17 0.28
C LEU A 145 14.65 12.71 -0.08
N ALA A 146 13.48 12.15 0.27
CA ALA A 146 13.09 10.80 -0.10
C ALA A 146 12.97 10.63 -1.62
N ALA A 147 12.33 11.59 -2.30
CA ALA A 147 12.21 11.57 -3.75
C ALA A 147 13.56 11.75 -4.45
N ASP A 148 14.41 12.65 -3.96
CA ASP A 148 15.74 12.87 -4.51
C ASP A 148 16.64 11.63 -4.35
N TRP A 149 16.50 10.89 -3.25
CA TRP A 149 17.15 9.61 -3.08
C TRP A 149 16.60 8.58 -4.09
N LEU A 150 15.28 8.43 -4.20
CA LEU A 150 14.62 7.53 -5.13
C LEU A 150 15.11 7.76 -6.58
N LEU A 151 15.09 9.01 -7.03
CA LEU A 151 15.49 9.40 -8.39
C LEU A 151 16.98 9.23 -8.67
N ARG A 152 17.82 9.28 -7.65
CA ARG A 152 19.27 9.12 -7.78
C ARG A 152 19.70 7.66 -7.81
N VAL A 153 19.02 6.79 -7.01
CA VAL A 153 19.54 5.46 -6.67
C VAL A 153 18.80 4.33 -7.38
N ALA A 154 17.48 4.47 -7.54
CA ALA A 154 16.63 3.36 -7.94
C ALA A 154 16.11 3.32 -9.39
N PRO A 155 16.32 4.31 -10.28
CA PRO A 155 15.75 4.24 -11.63
C PRO A 155 16.29 3.06 -12.43
N MET A 156 15.41 2.42 -13.21
CA MET A 156 15.73 1.33 -14.11
C MET A 156 15.50 1.73 -15.58
N SER A 157 16.23 1.10 -16.52
CA SER A 157 16.19 1.45 -17.94
C SER A 157 14.82 1.26 -18.62
N HIS A 158 13.97 0.40 -18.08
CA HIS A 158 12.60 0.19 -18.59
C HIS A 158 11.57 1.21 -18.10
N GLY A 159 11.99 2.19 -17.28
CA GLY A 159 11.10 3.24 -16.74
C GLY A 159 10.55 2.99 -15.34
N GLY A 160 10.75 1.80 -14.75
CA GLY A 160 10.41 1.47 -13.36
C GLY A 160 11.54 1.79 -12.39
N PHE A 161 11.40 1.32 -11.15
CA PHE A 161 12.37 1.50 -10.08
C PHE A 161 12.78 0.15 -9.49
N ALA A 162 14.03 0.05 -9.01
CA ALA A 162 14.48 -1.13 -8.29
C ALA A 162 13.68 -1.33 -7.00
N THR A 163 13.29 -2.57 -6.71
CA THR A 163 12.48 -2.88 -5.52
C THR A 163 13.26 -2.69 -4.22
N PHE A 164 14.53 -3.10 -4.21
CA PHE A 164 15.40 -3.03 -3.03
C PHE A 164 16.72 -2.35 -3.33
N TYR A 165 17.26 -1.69 -2.29
CA TYR A 165 18.64 -1.22 -2.28
C TYR A 165 19.40 -1.97 -1.18
N LEU A 166 20.43 -2.73 -1.58
CA LEU A 166 21.22 -3.57 -0.69
C LEU A 166 22.30 -2.73 0.00
N LEU A 167 22.30 -2.70 1.32
CA LEU A 167 23.25 -1.88 2.11
C LEU A 167 24.66 -2.41 2.07
N ASP A 168 24.85 -3.73 1.97
CA ASP A 168 26.17 -4.36 1.95
C ASP A 168 26.93 -4.09 0.66
N SER A 169 26.25 -4.21 -0.50
CA SER A 169 26.85 -3.94 -1.82
C SER A 169 26.73 -2.48 -2.24
N GLN A 170 25.89 -1.69 -1.57
CA GLN A 170 25.52 -0.33 -1.96
C GLN A 170 24.98 -0.25 -3.41
N GLN A 171 24.20 -1.24 -3.79
CA GLN A 171 23.61 -1.36 -5.13
C GLN A 171 22.11 -1.63 -5.08
N PRO A 172 21.33 -1.09 -6.03
CA PRO A 172 19.96 -1.52 -6.25
C PRO A 172 19.95 -2.95 -6.82
N VAL A 173 18.87 -3.69 -6.55
CA VAL A 173 18.61 -4.97 -7.21
C VAL A 173 18.25 -4.74 -8.70
N ALA A 174 18.43 -5.78 -9.52
CA ALA A 174 18.25 -5.68 -10.97
C ALA A 174 16.81 -5.93 -11.44
N TYR A 175 15.80 -5.71 -10.57
CA TYR A 175 14.38 -5.87 -10.90
C TYR A 175 13.49 -4.87 -10.18
N SER A 176 12.37 -4.52 -10.83
CA SER A 176 11.29 -3.71 -10.29
C SER A 176 10.15 -4.59 -9.77
N HIS A 177 9.13 -3.97 -9.18
CA HIS A 177 7.97 -4.66 -8.60
C HIS A 177 6.66 -3.96 -9.00
N ALA A 178 5.52 -4.69 -8.98
CA ALA A 178 4.20 -4.12 -9.26
C ALA A 178 3.83 -2.92 -8.35
N SER A 179 4.48 -2.78 -7.19
CA SER A 179 4.32 -1.61 -6.30
C SER A 179 4.93 -0.31 -6.84
N ASP A 180 5.60 -0.32 -7.99
CA ASP A 180 6.18 0.89 -8.62
C ASP A 180 5.15 2.01 -8.84
N GLY A 181 3.86 1.66 -8.98
CA GLY A 181 2.78 2.65 -9.00
C GLY A 181 2.77 3.57 -7.77
N GLN A 182 3.25 3.10 -6.60
CA GLN A 182 3.39 3.92 -5.41
C GLN A 182 4.42 5.06 -5.59
N HIS A 183 5.50 4.80 -6.32
CA HIS A 183 6.48 5.82 -6.69
C HIS A 183 5.83 6.89 -7.56
N GLY A 184 5.02 6.46 -8.54
CA GLY A 184 4.27 7.37 -9.40
C GLY A 184 3.29 8.26 -8.63
N ILE A 185 2.52 7.70 -7.70
CA ILE A 185 1.59 8.45 -6.83
C ILE A 185 2.36 9.49 -6.02
N PHE A 186 3.46 9.11 -5.39
CA PHE A 186 4.28 10.01 -4.57
C PHE A 186 4.91 11.13 -5.38
N LEU A 187 5.57 10.81 -6.50
CA LEU A 187 6.22 11.80 -7.37
C LEU A 187 5.21 12.74 -8.04
N SER A 188 4.03 12.24 -8.43
CA SER A 188 2.93 13.09 -8.91
C SER A 188 2.52 14.11 -7.86
N GLY A 189 2.32 13.66 -6.61
CA GLY A 189 1.95 14.54 -5.52
C GLY A 189 3.02 15.61 -5.21
N LEU A 190 4.31 15.27 -5.30
CA LEU A 190 5.39 16.22 -5.15
C LEU A 190 5.46 17.22 -6.30
N TYR A 191 5.25 16.79 -7.54
CA TYR A 191 5.18 17.67 -8.68
C TYR A 191 4.03 18.68 -8.54
N GLU A 192 2.85 18.22 -8.16
CA GLU A 192 1.68 19.08 -7.91
C GLU A 192 1.96 20.14 -6.83
N GLU A 193 2.70 19.75 -5.78
CA GLU A 193 3.00 20.65 -4.66
C GLU A 193 4.12 21.64 -4.95
N THR A 194 5.14 21.23 -5.71
CA THR A 194 6.37 22.02 -5.88
C THR A 194 6.52 22.67 -7.25
N GLY A 195 5.86 22.13 -8.29
CA GLY A 195 6.07 22.50 -9.69
C GLY A 195 7.44 22.08 -10.25
N ASP A 196 8.26 21.35 -9.48
CA ASP A 196 9.61 20.94 -9.92
C ASP A 196 9.53 19.79 -10.92
N ALA A 197 9.92 20.08 -12.17
CA ALA A 197 9.83 19.18 -13.31
C ALA A 197 10.56 17.83 -13.10
N LYS A 198 11.62 17.78 -12.26
CA LYS A 198 12.35 16.55 -11.98
C LYS A 198 11.46 15.43 -11.41
N TYR A 199 10.36 15.80 -10.71
CA TYR A 199 9.40 14.82 -10.19
C TYR A 199 8.39 14.37 -11.24
N ALA A 200 8.16 15.15 -12.30
CA ALA A 200 7.29 14.79 -13.41
C ALA A 200 7.99 13.92 -14.47
N GLU A 201 9.29 14.09 -14.66
CA GLU A 201 10.07 13.40 -15.70
C GLU A 201 9.92 11.88 -15.70
N PRO A 202 9.94 11.15 -14.55
CA PRO A 202 9.83 9.69 -14.52
C PRO A 202 8.40 9.18 -14.68
N LEU A 203 7.37 10.01 -14.57
CA LEU A 203 5.99 9.56 -14.46
C LEU A 203 5.47 8.91 -15.76
N ARG A 204 5.80 9.50 -16.92
CA ARG A 204 5.40 8.93 -18.21
C ARG A 204 6.12 7.61 -18.51
N PRO A 205 7.46 7.51 -18.42
CA PRO A 205 8.15 6.23 -18.55
C PRO A 205 7.60 5.13 -17.62
N LEU A 206 7.32 5.47 -16.38
CA LEU A 206 6.74 4.54 -15.41
C LEU A 206 5.33 4.08 -15.82
N ALA A 207 4.46 5.00 -16.27
CA ALA A 207 3.12 4.66 -16.73
C ALA A 207 3.16 3.80 -18.02
N ASP A 208 4.10 4.11 -18.92
CA ASP A 208 4.32 3.34 -20.15
C ASP A 208 4.78 1.91 -19.83
N MET A 209 5.70 1.75 -18.89
CA MET A 209 6.17 0.45 -18.42
C MET A 209 5.01 -0.34 -17.79
N LEU A 210 4.28 0.24 -16.84
CA LEU A 210 3.20 -0.46 -16.14
C LEU A 210 2.06 -0.85 -17.08
N SER A 211 1.63 0.05 -18.00
CA SER A 211 0.54 -0.23 -18.94
C SER A 211 0.95 -1.08 -20.15
N GLY A 212 2.24 -1.29 -20.33
CA GLY A 212 2.84 -2.10 -21.40
C GLY A 212 3.40 -3.41 -20.89
N ALA A 213 4.74 -3.50 -20.82
CA ALA A 213 5.43 -4.72 -20.39
C ALA A 213 5.09 -5.19 -18.96
N GLY A 214 4.66 -4.26 -18.09
CA GLY A 214 4.30 -4.56 -16.70
C GLY A 214 2.95 -5.25 -16.53
N GLN A 215 2.08 -5.26 -17.57
CA GLN A 215 0.76 -5.87 -17.46
C GLN A 215 0.69 -7.24 -18.13
N HIS A 216 0.28 -8.24 -17.36
CA HIS A 216 -0.01 -9.58 -17.85
C HIS A 216 -1.33 -9.59 -18.66
N GLU A 217 -1.48 -10.54 -19.60
CA GLU A 217 -2.69 -10.68 -20.45
C GLU A 217 -3.99 -10.88 -19.67
N SER A 218 -3.92 -11.41 -18.45
CA SER A 218 -5.08 -11.53 -17.55
C SER A 218 -5.64 -10.19 -17.06
N GLY A 219 -4.87 -9.11 -17.19
CA GLY A 219 -5.17 -7.79 -16.64
C GLY A 219 -4.42 -7.47 -15.34
N ALA A 220 -3.89 -8.46 -14.62
CA ALA A 220 -3.01 -8.25 -13.48
C ALA A 220 -1.65 -7.66 -13.89
N TYR A 221 -0.90 -7.13 -12.91
CA TYR A 221 0.48 -6.71 -13.17
C TYR A 221 1.46 -7.81 -12.73
N TYR A 222 2.55 -7.95 -13.49
CA TYR A 222 3.63 -8.86 -13.13
C TYR A 222 4.20 -8.53 -11.75
N ALA A 223 4.57 -9.58 -11.01
CA ALA A 223 5.18 -9.40 -9.69
C ALA A 223 6.50 -8.63 -9.79
N SER A 224 7.34 -8.99 -10.75
CA SER A 224 8.63 -8.34 -10.95
C SER A 224 9.02 -8.34 -12.43
N LEU A 225 9.78 -7.30 -12.83
CA LEU A 225 10.37 -7.16 -14.17
C LEU A 225 11.88 -6.91 -14.06
N ARG A 226 12.66 -7.51 -14.97
CA ARG A 226 14.07 -7.19 -15.16
C ARG A 226 14.22 -5.83 -15.83
N ALA A 227 15.45 -5.31 -15.84
CA ALA A 227 15.78 -4.03 -16.45
C ALA A 227 15.49 -3.95 -17.97
N ASP A 228 15.39 -5.10 -18.65
CA ASP A 228 15.00 -5.20 -20.06
C ASP A 228 13.48 -5.28 -20.27
N GLY A 229 12.68 -5.20 -19.18
CA GLY A 229 11.23 -5.30 -19.20
C GLY A 229 10.69 -6.73 -19.25
N THR A 230 11.54 -7.76 -19.17
CA THR A 230 11.08 -9.15 -19.15
C THR A 230 10.62 -9.56 -17.74
N PRO A 231 9.54 -10.34 -17.62
CA PRO A 231 9.06 -10.82 -16.32
C PRO A 231 10.08 -11.71 -15.61
N VAL A 232 10.14 -11.59 -14.28
CA VAL A 232 10.92 -12.48 -13.42
C VAL A 232 10.02 -13.60 -12.95
N PHE A 233 10.34 -14.83 -13.35
CA PHE A 233 9.61 -16.04 -12.93
C PHE A 233 10.32 -16.79 -11.81
N GLU A 234 11.61 -16.54 -11.64
CA GLU A 234 12.40 -17.12 -10.55
C GLU A 234 12.09 -16.32 -9.29
N GLY A 235 11.79 -17.04 -8.21
CA GLY A 235 11.36 -16.42 -6.97
C GLY A 235 12.28 -15.32 -6.46
N TRP A 236 11.79 -14.57 -5.50
CA TRP A 236 12.47 -13.43 -4.90
C TRP A 236 13.84 -13.82 -4.35
N ASP A 237 14.84 -13.02 -4.67
CA ASP A 237 16.23 -13.25 -4.32
C ASP A 237 16.42 -13.48 -2.82
N GLU A 238 16.98 -14.62 -2.43
CA GLU A 238 17.40 -14.92 -1.05
C GLU A 238 18.35 -13.85 -0.49
N ALA A 239 19.14 -13.20 -1.33
CA ALA A 239 20.04 -12.13 -0.95
C ALA A 239 19.31 -10.91 -0.37
N ALA A 240 18.07 -10.66 -0.78
CA ALA A 240 17.23 -9.60 -0.22
C ALA A 240 16.56 -10.01 1.11
N GLY A 241 16.75 -11.25 1.57
CA GLY A 241 16.21 -11.76 2.84
C GLY A 241 14.68 -11.97 2.80
N HIS A 242 14.09 -12.04 1.62
CA HIS A 242 12.75 -12.55 1.39
C HIS A 242 12.85 -14.02 1.05
N PRO A 243 12.35 -14.94 1.89
CA PRO A 243 12.28 -16.32 1.50
C PRO A 243 11.40 -16.44 0.25
N LEU A 244 11.94 -17.14 -0.74
CA LEU A 244 11.10 -17.79 -1.73
C LEU A 244 9.99 -18.50 -0.97
N VAL A 245 8.75 -18.17 -1.24
CA VAL A 245 7.67 -19.00 -0.73
C VAL A 245 7.73 -20.28 -1.55
N ASP A 246 8.46 -21.26 -1.05
CA ASP A 246 8.48 -22.68 -1.43
C ASP A 246 8.49 -23.00 -2.94
N GLY A 247 9.38 -22.34 -3.71
CA GLY A 247 9.60 -22.68 -5.13
C GLY A 247 8.41 -22.38 -6.07
N ILE A 248 7.47 -21.56 -5.62
CA ILE A 248 6.29 -21.18 -6.39
C ILE A 248 6.62 -19.98 -7.27
N GLU A 249 6.51 -20.15 -8.59
CA GLU A 249 6.69 -19.07 -9.57
C GLU A 249 5.55 -18.06 -9.46
N LYS A 250 5.84 -16.87 -8.92
CA LYS A 250 4.90 -15.77 -8.83
C LYS A 250 4.96 -14.93 -10.10
N ILE A 251 4.04 -15.16 -11.01
CA ILE A 251 3.98 -14.40 -12.27
C ILE A 251 3.30 -13.05 -12.04
N VAL A 252 2.21 -13.02 -11.29
CA VAL A 252 1.49 -11.79 -10.95
C VAL A 252 1.26 -11.67 -9.45
N THR A 253 1.17 -10.44 -8.97
CA THR A 253 0.86 -10.19 -7.56
C THR A 253 -0.65 -10.24 -7.30
N GLY A 254 -1.03 -10.39 -6.02
CA GLY A 254 -2.41 -10.28 -5.58
C GLY A 254 -2.99 -8.86 -5.78
N PRO A 255 -4.33 -8.70 -5.69
CA PRO A 255 -5.00 -7.44 -5.96
C PRO A 255 -4.48 -6.28 -5.11
N ARG A 256 -4.09 -6.54 -3.86
CA ARG A 256 -3.50 -5.56 -2.95
C ARG A 256 -2.28 -4.82 -3.54
N GLN A 257 -1.42 -5.51 -4.28
CA GLN A 257 -0.23 -4.89 -4.87
C GLN A 257 -0.55 -4.30 -6.25
N ASN A 258 -1.51 -4.86 -6.96
CA ASN A 258 -1.97 -4.36 -8.25
C ASN A 258 -2.66 -2.99 -8.15
N TYR A 259 -3.25 -2.65 -6.99
CA TYR A 259 -3.94 -1.38 -6.82
C TYR A 259 -3.03 -0.17 -7.02
N TYR A 260 -1.74 -0.26 -6.67
CA TYR A 260 -0.80 0.85 -6.84
C TYR A 260 -0.65 1.26 -8.30
N ALA A 261 -0.40 0.27 -9.16
CA ALA A 261 -0.27 0.50 -10.60
C ALA A 261 -1.59 1.04 -11.18
N ALA A 262 -2.73 0.43 -10.82
CA ALA A 262 -4.03 0.86 -11.32
C ALA A 262 -4.38 2.29 -10.91
N LEU A 263 -4.20 2.67 -9.63
CA LEU A 263 -4.45 4.04 -9.17
C LEU A 263 -3.52 5.06 -9.82
N PHE A 264 -2.24 4.74 -9.91
CA PHE A 264 -1.29 5.64 -10.57
C PHE A 264 -1.66 5.85 -12.05
N LEU A 265 -2.01 4.79 -12.78
CA LEU A 265 -2.42 4.89 -14.17
C LEU A 265 -3.72 5.69 -14.36
N ILE A 266 -4.67 5.59 -13.41
CA ILE A 266 -5.86 6.45 -13.40
C ILE A 266 -5.48 7.92 -13.21
N GLN A 267 -4.57 8.23 -12.27
CA GLN A 267 -4.08 9.59 -12.04
C GLN A 267 -3.33 10.12 -13.28
N GLN A 268 -2.51 9.29 -13.90
CA GLN A 268 -1.76 9.66 -15.10
C GLN A 268 -2.69 9.90 -16.28
N HIS A 269 -3.75 9.07 -16.46
CA HIS A 269 -4.80 9.32 -17.45
C HIS A 269 -5.51 10.66 -17.23
N ARG A 270 -5.86 10.99 -15.98
CA ARG A 270 -6.48 12.30 -15.65
C ARG A 270 -5.58 13.48 -16.02
N ARG A 271 -4.26 13.31 -15.96
CA ARG A 271 -3.28 14.35 -16.27
C ARG A 271 -2.99 14.47 -17.76
N ASP A 272 -2.79 13.35 -18.45
CA ASP A 272 -2.25 13.32 -19.82
C ASP A 272 -3.33 13.01 -20.88
N GLY A 273 -4.51 12.51 -20.48
CA GLY A 273 -5.59 12.09 -21.39
C GLY A 273 -5.33 10.77 -22.13
N GLU A 274 -4.22 10.07 -21.85
CA GLU A 274 -3.85 8.83 -22.55
C GLU A 274 -4.80 7.67 -22.21
N ALA A 275 -5.60 7.22 -23.18
CA ALA A 275 -6.64 6.20 -22.96
C ALA A 275 -6.05 4.85 -22.51
N ARG A 276 -4.87 4.47 -23.03
CA ARG A 276 -4.22 3.19 -22.68
C ARG A 276 -3.95 3.02 -21.19
N TYR A 277 -3.71 4.10 -20.45
CA TYR A 277 -3.51 4.04 -18.99
C TYR A 277 -4.81 3.66 -18.27
N LEU A 278 -5.91 4.28 -18.67
CA LEU A 278 -7.22 3.95 -18.14
C LEU A 278 -7.65 2.53 -18.51
N ASP A 279 -7.39 2.10 -19.76
CA ASP A 279 -7.71 0.74 -20.22
C ASP A 279 -6.92 -0.31 -19.44
N SER A 280 -5.65 -0.06 -19.14
CA SER A 280 -4.83 -0.94 -18.30
C SER A 280 -5.39 -1.03 -16.88
N ALA A 281 -5.74 0.09 -16.27
CA ALA A 281 -6.35 0.12 -14.93
C ALA A 281 -7.70 -0.61 -14.89
N ARG A 282 -8.55 -0.45 -15.91
CA ARG A 282 -9.83 -1.18 -16.05
C ARG A 282 -9.63 -2.69 -16.15
N LYS A 283 -8.68 -3.15 -16.99
CA LYS A 283 -8.35 -4.58 -17.08
C LYS A 283 -7.96 -5.16 -15.72
N CYS A 284 -7.15 -4.43 -14.96
CA CYS A 284 -6.78 -4.83 -13.60
C CYS A 284 -7.99 -4.90 -12.66
N ALA A 285 -8.87 -3.91 -12.71
CA ALA A 285 -10.08 -3.88 -11.91
C ALA A 285 -11.05 -5.03 -12.27
N GLU A 286 -11.21 -5.34 -13.55
CA GLU A 286 -12.03 -6.45 -14.05
C GLU A 286 -11.44 -7.81 -13.67
N TRP A 287 -10.12 -7.96 -13.76
CA TRP A 287 -9.44 -9.17 -13.30
C TRP A 287 -9.70 -9.44 -11.82
N SER A 288 -9.60 -8.41 -10.97
CA SER A 288 -9.87 -8.55 -9.53
C SER A 288 -11.34 -8.89 -9.23
N LEU A 289 -12.30 -8.34 -10.00
CA LEU A 289 -13.72 -8.72 -9.91
C LEU A 289 -13.96 -10.17 -10.31
N GLY A 290 -13.30 -10.64 -11.37
CA GLY A 290 -13.36 -12.03 -11.82
C GLY A 290 -12.87 -13.00 -10.75
N MET A 291 -11.81 -12.64 -10.03
CA MET A 291 -11.31 -13.42 -8.89
C MET A 291 -12.36 -13.51 -7.78
N TYR A 292 -12.89 -12.37 -7.34
CA TYR A 292 -13.90 -12.34 -6.27
C TYR A 292 -15.18 -13.09 -6.67
N ALA A 293 -15.63 -12.95 -7.92
CA ALA A 293 -16.82 -13.65 -8.41
C ALA A 293 -16.66 -15.17 -8.39
N ARG A 294 -15.46 -15.66 -8.68
CA ARG A 294 -15.16 -17.10 -8.72
C ARG A 294 -14.98 -17.69 -7.33
N ASP A 295 -14.23 -17.02 -6.45
CA ASP A 295 -13.75 -17.59 -5.19
C ASP A 295 -14.50 -17.01 -3.97
N GLY A 296 -15.25 -15.91 -4.11
CA GLY A 296 -15.95 -15.24 -3.01
C GLY A 296 -15.04 -14.47 -2.04
N TYR A 297 -13.75 -14.38 -2.35
CA TYR A 297 -12.72 -13.64 -1.63
C TYR A 297 -11.55 -13.29 -2.57
N PHE A 298 -10.60 -12.49 -2.09
CA PHE A 298 -9.34 -12.22 -2.76
C PHE A 298 -8.24 -13.05 -2.13
N SER A 299 -7.43 -13.75 -2.93
CA SER A 299 -6.26 -14.43 -2.42
C SER A 299 -5.05 -13.52 -2.33
N GLU A 300 -4.17 -13.79 -1.36
CA GLU A 300 -2.96 -12.98 -1.13
C GLU A 300 -1.99 -13.06 -2.31
N TRP A 301 -1.89 -14.24 -2.91
CA TRP A 301 -0.97 -14.54 -4.00
C TRP A 301 -1.67 -15.23 -5.13
N ASN A 302 -1.29 -14.87 -6.35
CA ASN A 302 -1.80 -15.50 -7.55
C ASN A 302 -0.65 -16.13 -8.31
N GLU A 303 -0.76 -17.43 -8.52
CA GLU A 303 0.17 -18.22 -9.29
C GLU A 303 -0.40 -18.52 -10.66
N LEU A 304 0.39 -18.26 -11.69
CA LEU A 304 0.10 -18.68 -13.07
C LEU A 304 1.10 -19.74 -13.56
N GLY A 305 2.03 -20.18 -12.68
CA GLY A 305 3.19 -20.98 -13.09
C GLY A 305 2.90 -22.45 -13.39
N SER A 306 2.08 -23.11 -12.61
CA SER A 306 1.95 -24.58 -12.72
C SER A 306 0.55 -25.10 -13.01
N GLY A 307 -0.28 -24.31 -13.69
CA GLY A 307 -1.64 -24.72 -14.08
C GLY A 307 -2.72 -23.71 -13.82
N GLY A 308 -2.38 -22.47 -13.49
CA GLY A 308 -3.34 -21.39 -13.28
C GLY A 308 -4.16 -21.52 -12.00
N GLU A 309 -3.72 -22.34 -11.05
CA GLU A 309 -4.39 -22.46 -9.76
C GLU A 309 -3.91 -21.37 -8.80
N TRP A 310 -4.88 -20.71 -8.19
CA TRP A 310 -4.71 -19.67 -7.18
C TRP A 310 -4.42 -20.31 -5.82
N ASP A 311 -3.64 -19.66 -4.96
CA ASP A 311 -3.59 -20.04 -3.54
C ASP A 311 -4.93 -19.68 -2.88
N ARG A 312 -5.87 -20.62 -3.00
CA ARG A 312 -7.24 -20.48 -2.50
C ARG A 312 -7.34 -20.56 -0.98
N ASP A 313 -6.28 -21.00 -0.33
CA ASP A 313 -6.28 -21.26 1.11
C ASP A 313 -5.91 -20.02 1.94
N ARG A 314 -5.55 -18.92 1.29
CA ARG A 314 -5.11 -17.68 1.96
C ARG A 314 -5.90 -16.46 1.49
N PRO A 315 -7.07 -16.18 2.08
CA PRO A 315 -7.78 -14.95 1.82
C PRO A 315 -6.94 -13.74 2.27
N ASP A 316 -6.94 -12.67 1.47
CA ASP A 316 -6.22 -11.42 1.75
C ASP A 316 -7.18 -10.36 2.28
N VAL A 317 -7.00 -9.92 3.53
CA VAL A 317 -7.81 -8.88 4.18
C VAL A 317 -7.54 -7.49 3.58
N ALA A 318 -6.36 -7.24 3.03
CA ALA A 318 -6.01 -5.95 2.46
C ALA A 318 -6.63 -5.70 1.08
N SER A 319 -6.75 -6.74 0.25
CA SER A 319 -7.19 -6.63 -1.14
C SER A 319 -8.58 -6.02 -1.31
N PRO A 320 -9.61 -6.36 -0.50
CA PRO A 320 -10.92 -5.72 -0.60
C PRO A 320 -10.85 -4.20 -0.47
N GLY A 321 -10.11 -3.71 0.52
CA GLY A 321 -9.94 -2.28 0.76
C GLY A 321 -9.10 -1.60 -0.33
N ALA A 322 -7.99 -2.21 -0.72
CA ALA A 322 -7.11 -1.69 -1.77
C ALA A 322 -7.85 -1.55 -3.10
N MET A 323 -8.58 -2.59 -3.51
CA MET A 323 -9.35 -2.55 -4.77
C MET A 323 -10.55 -1.64 -4.71
N ALA A 324 -11.18 -1.45 -3.55
CA ALA A 324 -12.25 -0.47 -3.39
C ALA A 324 -11.80 0.94 -3.80
N LEU A 325 -10.55 1.32 -3.51
CA LEU A 325 -10.00 2.62 -3.93
C LEU A 325 -9.91 2.73 -5.47
N VAL A 326 -9.52 1.65 -6.14
CA VAL A 326 -9.46 1.61 -7.61
C VAL A 326 -10.86 1.70 -8.22
N TRP A 327 -11.81 0.90 -7.71
CA TRP A 327 -13.18 0.88 -8.22
C TRP A 327 -13.90 2.21 -7.99
N LEU A 328 -13.70 2.87 -6.84
CA LEU A 328 -14.22 4.21 -6.59
C LEU A 328 -13.65 5.23 -7.56
N ALA A 329 -12.32 5.19 -7.83
CA ALA A 329 -11.68 6.08 -8.78
C ALA A 329 -12.17 5.88 -10.22
N LEU A 330 -12.48 4.64 -10.63
CA LEU A 330 -13.10 4.32 -11.92
C LEU A 330 -14.56 4.81 -11.98
N HIS A 331 -15.33 4.59 -10.89
CA HIS A 331 -16.72 5.08 -10.82
C HIS A 331 -16.82 6.60 -10.95
N GLU A 332 -15.84 7.34 -10.39
CA GLU A 332 -15.77 8.80 -10.57
C GLU A 332 -15.56 9.23 -12.03
N LEU A 333 -14.90 8.38 -12.85
CA LEU A 333 -14.61 8.68 -14.25
C LEU A 333 -15.73 8.33 -15.20
N ASP A 334 -16.41 7.19 -14.99
CA ASP A 334 -17.35 6.65 -15.96
C ASP A 334 -18.77 6.46 -15.42
N SER A 335 -18.99 6.65 -14.11
CA SER A 335 -20.27 6.46 -13.43
C SER A 335 -20.87 5.05 -13.60
N ASP A 336 -20.04 4.06 -13.93
CA ASP A 336 -20.47 2.67 -14.06
C ASP A 336 -20.76 2.07 -12.66
N ASN A 337 -22.03 1.73 -12.44
CA ASN A 337 -22.50 1.22 -11.15
C ASN A 337 -21.86 -0.12 -10.74
N ARG A 338 -21.33 -0.90 -11.68
CA ARG A 338 -20.63 -2.16 -11.34
C ARG A 338 -19.48 -1.95 -10.36
N TRP A 339 -18.81 -0.77 -10.41
CA TRP A 339 -17.71 -0.44 -9.52
C TRP A 339 -18.17 -0.19 -8.08
N ILE A 340 -19.26 0.56 -7.91
CA ILE A 340 -19.81 0.80 -6.56
C ILE A 340 -20.43 -0.48 -5.98
N GLU A 341 -21.02 -1.33 -6.80
CA GLU A 341 -21.51 -2.66 -6.39
C GLU A 341 -20.35 -3.56 -5.94
N ALA A 342 -19.20 -3.49 -6.62
CA ALA A 342 -17.98 -4.19 -6.22
C ALA A 342 -17.50 -3.73 -4.84
N CYS A 343 -17.49 -2.42 -4.58
CA CYS A 343 -17.14 -1.87 -3.27
C CYS A 343 -18.08 -2.37 -2.17
N HIS A 344 -19.40 -2.43 -2.45
CA HIS A 344 -20.37 -3.00 -1.49
C HIS A 344 -20.08 -4.47 -1.17
N ARG A 345 -19.81 -5.30 -2.18
CA ARG A 345 -19.47 -6.72 -1.97
C ARG A 345 -18.17 -6.88 -1.15
N ALA A 346 -17.16 -6.06 -1.44
CA ALA A 346 -15.92 -6.04 -0.66
C ALA A 346 -16.17 -5.64 0.80
N ALA A 347 -17.00 -4.62 1.03
CA ALA A 347 -17.39 -4.20 2.37
C ALA A 347 -18.19 -5.29 3.11
N GLU A 348 -19.15 -5.95 2.47
CA GLU A 348 -19.90 -7.07 3.04
C GLU A 348 -18.98 -8.22 3.46
N TRP A 349 -17.94 -8.50 2.65
CA TRP A 349 -16.93 -9.49 3.00
C TRP A 349 -16.15 -9.06 4.26
N CYS A 350 -15.68 -7.82 4.34
CA CYS A 350 -14.98 -7.30 5.52
C CYS A 350 -15.86 -7.38 6.77
N LEU A 351 -17.11 -6.96 6.70
CA LEU A 351 -18.06 -6.98 7.82
C LEU A 351 -18.33 -8.42 8.32
N ARG A 352 -18.40 -9.40 7.40
CA ARG A 352 -18.59 -10.81 7.76
C ARG A 352 -17.46 -11.36 8.62
N TRP A 353 -16.22 -10.94 8.36
CA TRP A 353 -15.04 -11.40 9.08
C TRP A 353 -14.63 -10.49 10.23
N GLN A 354 -15.26 -9.32 10.39
CA GLN A 354 -14.97 -8.41 11.48
C GLN A 354 -15.49 -8.95 12.82
N ARG A 355 -14.64 -8.94 13.84
CA ARG A 355 -14.96 -9.45 15.17
C ARG A 355 -15.63 -8.39 16.01
N ASP A 356 -16.76 -8.76 16.62
CA ASP A 356 -17.43 -7.98 17.65
C ASP A 356 -17.32 -8.72 19.00
N CYS A 357 -16.25 -8.44 19.72
CA CYS A 357 -15.92 -9.14 20.98
C CYS A 357 -15.22 -8.18 21.97
N PRO A 358 -15.98 -7.22 22.57
CA PRO A 358 -15.39 -6.15 23.41
C PRO A 358 -14.59 -6.67 24.60
N ASN A 359 -14.84 -7.90 25.06
CA ASN A 359 -14.08 -8.54 26.13
C ASN A 359 -12.69 -9.06 25.68
N TYR A 360 -12.40 -9.01 24.37
CA TYR A 360 -11.13 -9.44 23.77
C TYR A 360 -10.56 -8.30 22.93
N PRO A 361 -9.91 -7.30 23.56
CA PRO A 361 -9.44 -6.09 22.87
C PRO A 361 -8.42 -6.41 21.77
N ASP A 362 -7.73 -7.54 21.85
CA ASP A 362 -6.81 -8.04 20.84
C ASP A 362 -7.49 -8.57 19.57
N LEU A 363 -8.80 -8.74 19.58
CA LEU A 363 -9.60 -9.18 18.44
C LEU A 363 -10.74 -8.22 18.09
N HIS A 364 -11.18 -7.40 19.04
CA HIS A 364 -12.33 -6.53 18.84
C HIS A 364 -12.07 -5.50 17.73
N GLY A 365 -12.94 -5.47 16.73
CA GLY A 365 -12.84 -4.62 15.56
C GLY A 365 -11.94 -5.16 14.44
N ALA A 366 -11.08 -6.14 14.72
CA ALA A 366 -10.23 -6.74 13.71
C ALA A 366 -11.03 -7.57 12.68
N ILE A 367 -10.59 -7.55 11.44
CA ILE A 367 -11.07 -8.45 10.37
C ILE A 367 -10.16 -9.68 10.38
N VAL A 368 -10.73 -10.84 10.77
CA VAL A 368 -9.97 -12.08 11.04
C VAL A 368 -10.34 -13.14 10.00
N ALA A 369 -9.75 -13.06 8.85
CA ALA A 369 -9.88 -14.05 7.78
C ALA A 369 -8.56 -14.79 7.48
N GLU A 370 -7.45 -14.29 8.05
CA GLU A 370 -6.10 -14.83 7.87
C GLU A 370 -5.59 -15.47 9.16
N PRO A 371 -4.56 -16.36 9.09
CA PRO A 371 -3.94 -16.98 10.27
C PRO A 371 -3.26 -15.97 11.22
N ALA A 372 -2.80 -14.83 10.68
CA ALA A 372 -2.25 -13.71 11.44
C ALA A 372 -3.01 -12.42 11.13
N ILE A 373 -3.20 -11.57 12.13
CA ILE A 373 -3.80 -10.25 11.93
C ILE A 373 -2.68 -9.25 11.76
N THR A 374 -2.64 -8.57 10.60
CA THR A 374 -1.59 -7.60 10.32
C THR A 374 -2.12 -6.18 10.36
N GLY A 375 -1.39 -5.26 11.01
CA GLY A 375 -1.76 -3.85 11.06
C GLY A 375 -1.90 -3.22 9.66
N TYR A 376 -1.08 -3.69 8.74
CA TYR A 376 -1.10 -3.29 7.34
C TYR A 376 -2.40 -3.69 6.62
N HIS A 377 -2.82 -4.96 6.74
CA HIS A 377 -4.06 -5.45 6.11
C HIS A 377 -5.30 -4.78 6.70
N GLN A 378 -5.32 -4.62 8.03
CA GLN A 378 -6.41 -3.89 8.70
C GLN A 378 -6.51 -2.44 8.24
N SER A 379 -5.37 -1.77 8.03
CA SER A 379 -5.33 -0.39 7.53
C SER A 379 -5.88 -0.28 6.11
N PHE A 380 -5.55 -1.20 5.21
CA PHE A 380 -6.14 -1.21 3.86
C PHE A 380 -7.64 -1.44 3.89
N ALA A 381 -8.09 -2.44 4.64
CA ALA A 381 -9.52 -2.72 4.77
C ALA A 381 -10.27 -1.49 5.32
N ALA A 382 -9.73 -0.86 6.37
CA ALA A 382 -10.27 0.38 6.92
C ALA A 382 -10.32 1.50 5.88
N TRP A 383 -9.27 1.68 5.08
CA TRP A 383 -9.20 2.73 4.06
C TRP A 383 -10.30 2.59 3.02
N GLY A 384 -10.45 1.39 2.43
CA GLY A 384 -11.50 1.12 1.45
C GLY A 384 -12.90 1.31 2.03
N LEU A 385 -13.13 0.86 3.27
CA LEU A 385 -14.42 1.05 3.96
C LEU A 385 -14.72 2.54 4.19
N LEU A 386 -13.77 3.32 4.70
CA LEU A 386 -13.96 4.76 4.93
C LEU A 386 -14.15 5.53 3.63
N ALA A 387 -13.41 5.19 2.56
CA ALA A 387 -13.59 5.79 1.25
C ALA A 387 -14.97 5.51 0.67
N LEU A 388 -15.46 4.27 0.78
CA LEU A 388 -16.82 3.92 0.36
C LEU A 388 -17.88 4.66 1.20
N ALA A 389 -17.72 4.70 2.52
CA ALA A 389 -18.64 5.40 3.42
C ALA A 389 -18.77 6.88 3.05
N ARG A 390 -17.65 7.56 2.80
CA ARG A 390 -17.62 8.94 2.33
C ARG A 390 -18.38 9.11 1.02
N ARG A 391 -18.12 8.25 0.03
CA ARG A 391 -18.79 8.30 -1.28
C ARG A 391 -20.29 8.12 -1.17
N LEU A 392 -20.75 7.22 -0.29
CA LEU A 392 -22.18 6.98 -0.03
C LEU A 392 -22.85 8.18 0.67
N ALA A 393 -22.13 8.86 1.58
CA ALA A 393 -22.64 10.07 2.23
C ALA A 393 -22.79 11.24 1.26
N GLU A 394 -21.86 11.41 0.32
CA GLU A 394 -21.90 12.46 -0.72
C GLU A 394 -23.00 12.23 -1.76
N GLY A 395 -23.38 10.96 -2.02
CA GLY A 395 -24.44 10.59 -2.98
C GLY A 395 -25.84 10.46 -2.37
N SER A 396 -26.00 10.69 -1.07
CA SER A 396 -27.33 10.73 -0.41
C SER A 396 -27.94 12.09 -0.61
N PRO A 397 -29.21 12.18 -1.13
CA PRO A 397 -29.91 13.45 -1.38
C PRO A 397 -30.22 14.22 -0.10
#